data_e496f37a6fbb0831871de03bba0a0854
#
_entry.id   e496f37a6fbb0831871de03bba0a0854
#
_cell.length_a   1.000
_cell.length_b   1.000
_cell.length_c   1.000
_cell.angle_alpha   90.00
_cell.angle_beta   90.00
_cell.angle_gamma   90.00
#
_symmetry.space_group_name_H-M   'P 1'
#
loop_
_entity.id
_entity.type
_entity.pdbx_description
1 polymer ?
#
loop_
_entity_poly.entity_id
_entity_poly.type
_entity_poly.pdbx_seq_one_letter_code
_entity_poly.pdbx_strand_id
1 'polypeptide(L)'
;EEMSAVGGLEFRSRELISDLTIYGSGSSGDKIELTIYLKFEGQDGSSADLTFTLQSGTADIASETMSLDDPCDGSGGFVPGSGGDCSWTSSEVFFTIDEEGYLLSKGSQLRLTVDASTDCQSGGGGVPGGDGGDCDVLVAFGDVEQTDGTSRLELKANALAESSVKAHAPGTPWNDPEKLEWAPNHRSDSRTIHFSVDVRDAFGREDIQSVSLVMETPTGANTVFDKDFEDDDLKLDNNGLVGNFTWTYDEGIAAGHYPLKLQIRDVQGHTVEFDHPGIDFVEYALSLTLPVGNTGNLMIAPGKSSSVEFMIQHTGEAGLPINVEMTLVTPLPSSWADEEWDKPAGYELSGGGAFARPILTLETPDGDLSTAPERLEIRARATVDDADGVPEEVAFEVIVLTVEEVDVFAPPRISIYEDVEHQRQIADSNRPDAFDAKLSHYIDYESSGSPFYVDVFNTGFDSDTFKIKVEDIPDSWQYKFIDNGTGLDLETEGAGTAITPSIAS
;
A
#
# COMPACT_ATOMS: atom_id res chain seq x y z
N GLU A 1 23.86 -36.15 -5.20
CA GLU A 1 25.30 -36.09 -5.02
C GLU A 1 25.68 -36.98 -3.86
N GLU A 2 26.71 -37.79 -4.02
CA GLU A 2 27.23 -38.69 -3.00
C GLU A 2 28.47 -38.05 -2.37
N MET A 3 28.53 -38.02 -1.03
CA MET A 3 29.65 -37.41 -0.30
C MET A 3 30.11 -38.34 0.83
N SER A 4 31.40 -38.47 1.01
CA SER A 4 31.99 -39.27 2.12
C SER A 4 31.83 -38.54 3.46
N ALA A 5 31.33 -39.22 4.48
CA ALA A 5 31.26 -38.75 5.85
C ALA A 5 32.58 -38.96 6.64
N VAL A 6 33.52 -39.72 6.09
CA VAL A 6 34.85 -39.91 6.69
C VAL A 6 35.65 -38.62 6.52
N GLY A 7 35.97 -37.96 7.65
CA GLY A 7 36.61 -36.64 7.63
C GLY A 7 35.66 -35.46 7.81
N GLY A 8 34.39 -35.75 8.03
CA GLY A 8 33.34 -34.80 8.38
C GLY A 8 32.66 -34.14 7.18
N LEU A 9 31.34 -34.15 7.18
CA LEU A 9 30.52 -33.41 6.26
C LEU A 9 29.82 -32.26 6.99
N GLU A 10 29.63 -31.15 6.32
CA GLU A 10 28.99 -29.99 6.89
C GLU A 10 27.93 -29.43 5.91
N PHE A 11 26.71 -29.28 6.41
CA PHE A 11 25.58 -28.72 5.70
C PHE A 11 25.13 -27.44 6.41
N ARG A 12 24.92 -26.39 5.67
CA ARG A 12 24.50 -25.10 6.22
C ARG A 12 23.22 -24.65 5.56
N SER A 13 22.28 -24.16 6.38
CA SER A 13 21.16 -23.38 5.87
C SER A 13 21.66 -22.05 5.29
N ARG A 14 20.76 -21.34 4.61
CA ARG A 14 20.96 -19.89 4.38
C ARG A 14 20.98 -19.16 5.72
N GLU A 15 21.46 -17.92 5.73
CA GLU A 15 21.33 -17.05 6.90
C GLU A 15 19.86 -16.80 7.19
N LEU A 16 19.47 -16.97 8.46
CA LEU A 16 18.11 -16.70 8.89
C LEU A 16 17.78 -15.21 8.77
N ILE A 17 16.67 -14.88 8.15
CA ILE A 17 16.24 -13.51 7.96
C ILE A 17 15.44 -12.94 9.14
N SER A 18 14.96 -13.80 10.03
CA SER A 18 14.35 -13.47 11.32
C SER A 18 14.83 -14.44 12.42
N ASP A 19 14.47 -14.14 13.66
CA ASP A 19 14.66 -15.07 14.77
C ASP A 19 13.77 -16.29 14.58
N LEU A 20 14.26 -17.48 14.96
CA LEU A 20 13.59 -18.76 14.85
C LEU A 20 13.74 -19.54 16.15
N THR A 21 12.67 -19.96 16.77
CA THR A 21 12.75 -20.90 17.90
C THR A 21 12.43 -22.31 17.41
N ILE A 22 13.38 -23.20 17.55
CA ILE A 22 13.22 -24.62 17.25
C ILE A 22 12.91 -25.41 18.53
N TYR A 23 12.00 -26.35 18.41
CA TYR A 23 11.54 -27.18 19.52
C TYR A 23 11.88 -28.65 19.27
N GLY A 24 12.06 -29.42 20.33
CA GLY A 24 12.42 -30.84 20.21
C GLY A 24 12.37 -31.53 21.54
N SER A 25 11.26 -31.43 22.30
CA SER A 25 11.13 -32.06 23.62
C SER A 25 10.89 -33.57 23.51
N GLY A 26 11.29 -34.31 24.54
CA GLY A 26 11.44 -35.76 24.58
C GLY A 26 10.24 -36.69 24.33
N SER A 27 9.04 -36.19 23.93
CA SER A 27 7.95 -37.04 23.49
C SER A 27 8.04 -37.33 21.98
N SER A 28 7.67 -38.53 21.57
CA SER A 28 7.90 -39.10 20.23
C SER A 28 7.21 -38.35 19.06
N GLY A 29 6.55 -37.24 19.31
CA GLY A 29 5.92 -36.38 18.27
C GLY A 29 6.57 -35.02 18.07
N ASP A 30 7.51 -34.62 18.94
CA ASP A 30 8.03 -33.26 18.99
C ASP A 30 9.57 -33.20 18.77
N LYS A 31 10.19 -34.29 18.28
CA LYS A 31 11.61 -34.33 18.00
C LYS A 31 11.91 -33.72 16.63
N ILE A 32 13.11 -33.14 16.50
CA ILE A 32 13.67 -32.80 15.20
C ILE A 32 14.10 -34.12 14.54
N GLU A 33 13.59 -34.34 13.33
CA GLU A 33 13.83 -35.58 12.59
C GLU A 33 14.74 -35.32 11.40
N LEU A 34 15.86 -36.07 11.36
CA LEU A 34 16.73 -36.15 10.22
C LEU A 34 16.51 -37.49 9.51
N THR A 35 15.93 -37.48 8.35
CA THR A 35 15.93 -38.61 7.41
C THR A 35 17.19 -38.53 6.57
N ILE A 36 18.06 -39.53 6.59
CA ILE A 36 19.29 -39.53 5.85
C ILE A 36 19.47 -40.87 5.12
N TYR A 37 19.93 -40.81 3.88
CA TYR A 37 20.27 -41.99 3.10
C TYR A 37 21.78 -42.22 3.18
N LEU A 38 22.15 -43.39 3.70
CA LEU A 38 23.51 -43.80 3.97
C LEU A 38 23.86 -45.03 3.17
N LYS A 39 25.12 -45.11 2.75
CA LYS A 39 25.72 -46.32 2.15
C LYS A 39 27.08 -46.54 2.81
N PHE A 40 27.24 -47.70 3.43
CA PHE A 40 28.51 -48.07 4.07
C PHE A 40 29.28 -48.99 3.12
N GLU A 41 30.46 -48.58 2.70
CA GLU A 41 31.38 -49.35 1.88
C GLU A 41 32.54 -49.83 2.77
N GLY A 42 32.66 -51.13 2.92
CA GLY A 42 33.69 -51.72 3.76
C GLY A 42 33.83 -53.24 3.54
N GLN A 43 34.67 -53.87 4.33
CA GLN A 43 34.80 -55.33 4.34
C GLN A 43 33.92 -55.95 5.43
N ASP A 44 33.53 -57.23 5.23
CA ASP A 44 32.68 -57.96 6.19
C ASP A 44 33.20 -57.79 7.62
N GLY A 45 32.32 -57.42 8.56
CA GLY A 45 32.65 -57.26 9.98
C GLY A 45 33.21 -55.85 10.31
N SER A 46 33.25 -54.93 9.37
CA SER A 46 33.56 -53.53 9.66
C SER A 46 32.33 -52.85 10.28
N SER A 47 32.54 -51.82 11.09
CA SER A 47 31.48 -50.99 11.65
C SER A 47 31.80 -49.50 11.50
N ALA A 48 30.79 -48.67 11.53
CA ALA A 48 30.94 -47.22 11.53
C ALA A 48 30.04 -46.59 12.59
N ASP A 49 30.59 -45.68 13.36
CA ASP A 49 29.83 -44.81 14.26
C ASP A 49 29.73 -43.46 13.61
N LEU A 50 28.47 -43.00 13.40
CA LEU A 50 28.16 -41.68 12.87
C LEU A 50 27.70 -40.77 13.99
N THR A 51 28.30 -39.60 14.08
CA THR A 51 27.88 -38.56 14.99
C THR A 51 27.25 -37.41 14.17
N PHE A 52 26.01 -37.12 14.46
CA PHE A 52 25.26 -36.02 13.87
C PHE A 52 25.20 -34.91 14.89
N THR A 53 25.65 -33.71 14.53
CA THR A 53 25.59 -32.55 15.42
C THR A 53 24.88 -31.40 14.74
N LEU A 54 23.81 -30.93 15.36
CA LEU A 54 23.07 -29.74 14.95
C LEU A 54 23.64 -28.55 15.70
N GLN A 55 23.95 -27.48 14.97
CA GLN A 55 24.66 -26.30 15.49
C GLN A 55 24.01 -24.99 15.04
N SER A 56 24.18 -23.94 15.86
CA SER A 56 23.98 -22.55 15.48
C SER A 56 25.33 -21.84 15.48
N GLY A 57 25.81 -21.50 14.29
CA GLY A 57 27.18 -21.00 14.16
C GLY A 57 28.20 -21.99 14.64
N THR A 58 28.82 -21.77 15.82
CA THR A 58 29.79 -22.70 16.48
C THR A 58 29.24 -23.33 17.75
N ALA A 59 28.00 -23.05 18.12
CA ALA A 59 27.39 -23.62 19.33
C ALA A 59 26.59 -24.88 19.00
N ASP A 60 26.83 -25.96 19.70
CA ASP A 60 26.09 -27.21 19.57
C ASP A 60 24.68 -27.02 20.17
N ILE A 61 23.66 -27.39 19.39
CA ILE A 61 22.26 -27.41 19.83
C ILE A 61 21.91 -28.80 20.34
N ALA A 62 22.22 -29.82 19.55
CA ALA A 62 21.97 -31.22 19.88
C ALA A 62 22.94 -32.11 19.14
N SER A 63 23.24 -33.30 19.70
CA SER A 63 24.08 -34.30 19.07
C SER A 63 23.52 -35.69 19.31
N GLU A 64 23.53 -36.52 18.27
CA GLU A 64 23.08 -37.90 18.32
C GLU A 64 24.10 -38.80 17.61
N THR A 65 24.23 -40.05 18.08
CA THR A 65 25.15 -41.03 17.52
C THR A 65 24.37 -42.26 17.07
N MET A 66 24.73 -42.76 15.89
CA MET A 66 24.17 -43.98 15.33
C MET A 66 25.32 -44.90 14.88
N SER A 67 25.19 -46.16 15.18
CA SER A 67 26.14 -47.19 14.71
C SER A 67 25.57 -47.91 13.49
N LEU A 68 26.39 -48.05 12.46
CA LEU A 68 26.10 -48.87 11.29
C LEU A 68 26.94 -50.16 11.42
N ASP A 69 26.24 -51.26 11.52
CA ASP A 69 26.87 -52.58 11.29
C ASP A 69 26.86 -52.81 9.78
N ASP A 70 27.87 -53.49 9.25
CA ASP A 70 28.10 -53.67 7.83
C ASP A 70 26.82 -54.06 7.06
N PRO A 71 26.22 -53.17 6.24
CA PRO A 71 25.03 -53.49 5.46
C PRO A 71 25.33 -54.44 4.28
N CYS A 72 26.59 -54.66 3.99
CA CYS A 72 27.07 -55.56 2.93
C CYS A 72 27.25 -56.99 3.41
N ASP A 73 26.47 -57.45 4.43
CA ASP A 73 26.51 -58.88 4.86
C ASP A 73 26.02 -59.77 3.69
N GLY A 74 26.92 -59.97 2.77
CA GLY A 74 26.80 -60.90 1.66
C GLY A 74 26.98 -62.33 2.16
N SER A 75 25.99 -62.90 2.91
CA SER A 75 25.90 -64.33 3.14
C SER A 75 25.67 -65.14 1.84
N GLY A 76 26.15 -64.69 0.72
CA GLY A 76 26.12 -65.33 -0.60
C GLY A 76 27.51 -65.55 -1.12
N GLY A 77 28.06 -66.76 -0.85
CA GLY A 77 29.15 -67.44 -1.49
C GLY A 77 30.17 -66.65 -2.31
N PHE A 78 31.42 -66.74 -1.87
CA PHE A 78 32.62 -66.26 -2.52
C PHE A 78 32.58 -66.43 -4.06
N VAL A 79 32.32 -65.36 -4.78
CA VAL A 79 32.62 -65.21 -6.20
C VAL A 79 33.63 -64.06 -6.32
N PRO A 80 34.92 -64.39 -6.64
CA PRO A 80 35.93 -63.36 -6.81
C PRO A 80 35.54 -62.43 -7.96
N GLY A 81 35.27 -61.17 -7.65
CA GLY A 81 34.99 -60.14 -8.67
C GLY A 81 33.55 -59.58 -8.72
N SER A 82 32.64 -60.05 -7.87
CA SER A 82 31.34 -59.38 -7.67
C SER A 82 31.47 -58.50 -6.42
N GLY A 83 31.87 -57.26 -6.56
CA GLY A 83 31.60 -56.25 -5.55
C GLY A 83 30.07 -56.22 -5.39
N GLY A 84 29.56 -56.72 -4.26
CA GLY A 84 28.14 -56.57 -3.95
C GLY A 84 27.84 -55.08 -3.96
N ASP A 85 26.95 -54.63 -4.84
CA ASP A 85 26.45 -53.25 -4.82
C ASP A 85 25.76 -53.05 -3.47
N CYS A 86 26.37 -52.30 -2.58
CA CYS A 86 25.74 -51.89 -1.32
C CYS A 86 24.56 -51.01 -1.67
N SER A 87 23.41 -51.35 -1.15
CA SER A 87 22.21 -50.54 -1.36
C SER A 87 22.15 -49.35 -0.38
N TRP A 88 21.60 -48.26 -0.82
CA TRP A 88 21.28 -47.12 0.04
C TRP A 88 20.27 -47.51 1.11
N THR A 89 20.56 -47.14 2.38
CA THR A 89 19.66 -47.39 3.49
C THR A 89 19.16 -46.08 4.06
N SER A 90 17.85 -45.93 4.16
CA SER A 90 17.23 -44.80 4.86
C SER A 90 17.36 -44.99 6.36
N SER A 91 17.82 -43.97 7.04
CA SER A 91 17.97 -43.95 8.51
C SER A 91 17.34 -42.70 9.07
N GLU A 92 16.68 -42.82 10.22
CA GLU A 92 16.05 -41.73 10.95
C GLU A 92 16.87 -41.41 12.20
N VAL A 93 17.24 -40.16 12.38
CA VAL A 93 17.95 -39.64 13.57
C VAL A 93 17.10 -38.59 14.23
N PHE A 94 16.89 -38.67 15.52
CA PHE A 94 16.01 -37.80 16.29
C PHE A 94 16.81 -36.98 17.28
N PHE A 95 16.86 -35.67 17.06
CA PHE A 95 17.49 -34.74 17.99
C PHE A 95 16.50 -34.32 19.07
N THR A 96 16.98 -34.25 20.30
CA THR A 96 16.24 -33.76 21.45
C THR A 96 16.81 -32.42 21.89
N ILE A 97 15.96 -31.42 22.06
CA ILE A 97 16.30 -30.09 22.56
C ILE A 97 15.54 -29.87 23.88
N ASP A 98 16.00 -28.94 24.70
CA ASP A 98 15.34 -28.55 25.94
C ASP A 98 13.87 -28.15 25.70
N GLU A 99 13.01 -28.36 26.71
CA GLU A 99 11.57 -28.09 26.64
C GLU A 99 11.21 -26.61 26.28
N GLU A 100 12.10 -25.69 26.64
CA GLU A 100 11.93 -24.24 26.31
C GLU A 100 12.25 -23.93 24.86
N GLY A 101 12.81 -24.87 24.10
CA GLY A 101 13.27 -24.65 22.73
C GLY A 101 14.63 -23.96 22.67
N TYR A 102 15.18 -23.87 21.48
CA TYR A 102 16.44 -23.18 21.19
C TYR A 102 16.23 -22.02 20.23
N LEU A 103 16.61 -20.81 20.66
CA LEU A 103 16.48 -19.60 19.84
C LEU A 103 17.66 -19.44 18.90
N LEU A 104 17.37 -19.47 17.61
CA LEU A 104 18.28 -19.11 16.53
C LEU A 104 18.09 -17.65 16.19
N SER A 105 19.09 -16.82 16.39
CA SER A 105 18.98 -15.39 16.10
C SER A 105 19.07 -15.08 14.60
N LYS A 106 18.42 -14.03 14.16
CA LYS A 106 18.55 -13.46 12.82
C LYS A 106 20.02 -13.32 12.42
N GLY A 107 20.33 -13.68 11.18
CA GLY A 107 21.70 -13.68 10.62
C GLY A 107 22.53 -14.88 11.01
N SER A 108 22.04 -15.80 11.88
CA SER A 108 22.69 -17.07 12.12
C SER A 108 22.38 -18.10 11.03
N GLN A 109 23.19 -19.15 10.95
CA GLN A 109 22.95 -20.29 10.07
C GLN A 109 22.77 -21.54 10.93
N LEU A 110 21.77 -22.34 10.60
CA LEU A 110 21.69 -23.71 11.12
C LEU A 110 22.70 -24.57 10.37
N ARG A 111 23.46 -25.36 11.12
CA ARG A 111 24.51 -26.24 10.61
C ARG A 111 24.23 -27.64 11.08
N LEU A 112 24.34 -28.60 10.17
CA LEU A 112 24.38 -30.02 10.48
C LEU A 112 25.78 -30.55 10.12
N THR A 113 26.49 -31.13 11.08
CA THR A 113 27.71 -31.86 10.81
C THR A 113 27.47 -33.36 10.95
N VAL A 114 28.09 -34.13 10.07
CA VAL A 114 28.03 -35.59 10.06
C VAL A 114 29.46 -36.09 10.05
N ASP A 115 29.89 -36.67 11.16
CA ASP A 115 31.24 -37.23 11.32
C ASP A 115 31.14 -38.75 11.42
N ALA A 116 31.89 -39.45 10.59
CA ALA A 116 31.98 -40.91 10.63
C ALA A 116 33.34 -41.37 11.19
N SER A 117 33.27 -42.25 12.18
CA SER A 117 34.42 -43.00 12.68
C SER A 117 34.25 -44.45 12.28
N THR A 118 35.14 -44.95 11.45
CA THR A 118 35.08 -46.33 10.92
C THR A 118 36.08 -47.26 11.62
N ASP A 119 35.63 -48.46 12.00
CA ASP A 119 36.50 -49.56 12.41
C ASP A 119 36.59 -50.62 11.28
N CYS A 120 37.59 -50.44 10.43
CA CYS A 120 37.76 -51.28 9.26
C CYS A 120 38.49 -52.55 9.62
N GLN A 121 37.82 -53.70 9.52
CA GLN A 121 38.50 -55.02 9.68
C GLN A 121 39.43 -55.23 8.50
N SER A 122 40.73 -55.33 8.77
CA SER A 122 41.70 -55.80 7.79
C SER A 122 41.44 -57.25 7.51
N GLY A 123 40.97 -57.64 6.34
CA GLY A 123 40.74 -59.03 5.92
C GLY A 123 41.97 -59.86 6.23
N GLY A 124 41.78 -60.87 7.10
CA GLY A 124 42.82 -61.73 7.62
C GLY A 124 43.48 -62.67 6.60
N GLY A 125 44.29 -62.13 5.71
CA GLY A 125 45.12 -62.84 4.75
C GLY A 125 46.50 -62.21 4.70
N GLY A 126 47.41 -62.71 5.55
CA GLY A 126 48.75 -62.21 5.76
C GLY A 126 49.61 -62.05 4.53
N VAL A 127 49.52 -60.85 3.94
CA VAL A 127 50.52 -60.28 3.05
C VAL A 127 51.01 -59.01 3.72
N PRO A 128 52.28 -58.97 4.19
CA PRO A 128 52.84 -57.75 4.75
C PRO A 128 53.01 -56.74 3.64
N GLY A 129 52.15 -55.67 3.63
CA GLY A 129 52.20 -54.57 2.67
C GLY A 129 50.95 -54.31 1.91
N GLY A 130 49.82 -54.94 2.25
CA GLY A 130 48.52 -54.55 1.73
C GLY A 130 47.99 -53.30 2.50
N ASP A 131 47.71 -52.26 1.80
CA ASP A 131 47.00 -51.09 2.34
C ASP A 131 45.70 -51.58 3.02
N GLY A 132 45.56 -51.23 4.31
CA GLY A 132 44.36 -51.56 5.07
C GLY A 132 43.13 -51.12 4.25
N GLY A 133 42.17 -52.03 4.13
CA GLY A 133 40.97 -51.74 3.33
C GLY A 133 40.34 -50.42 3.79
N ASP A 134 40.20 -49.50 2.86
CA ASP A 134 39.52 -48.24 3.09
C ASP A 134 38.02 -48.52 3.28
N CYS A 135 37.46 -48.12 4.38
CA CYS A 135 36.01 -48.09 4.59
C CYS A 135 35.53 -46.65 4.35
N ASP A 136 34.39 -46.50 3.78
CA ASP A 136 33.76 -45.19 3.56
C ASP A 136 32.28 -45.25 3.91
N VAL A 137 31.78 -44.17 4.50
CA VAL A 137 30.36 -43.94 4.70
C VAL A 137 29.94 -42.82 3.77
N LEU A 138 29.13 -43.15 2.80
CA LEU A 138 28.59 -42.20 1.83
C LEU A 138 27.22 -41.69 2.29
N VAL A 139 26.99 -40.39 2.11
CA VAL A 139 25.74 -39.74 2.38
C VAL A 139 25.15 -39.23 1.06
N ALA A 140 23.89 -39.55 0.82
CA ALA A 140 23.17 -39.07 -0.37
C ALA A 140 22.51 -37.73 -0.11
N PHE A 141 22.73 -36.79 -1.02
CA PHE A 141 22.07 -35.47 -1.05
C PHE A 141 21.30 -35.24 -2.35
N GLY A 142 20.10 -34.67 -2.21
CA GLY A 142 19.22 -34.45 -3.33
C GLY A 142 18.67 -35.76 -3.93
N ASP A 143 18.17 -35.68 -5.13
CA ASP A 143 17.73 -36.89 -5.87
C ASP A 143 18.92 -37.71 -6.29
N VAL A 144 19.17 -38.81 -5.59
CA VAL A 144 20.06 -39.83 -6.05
C VAL A 144 19.21 -40.91 -6.69
N GLU A 145 19.50 -41.29 -7.95
CA GLU A 145 18.71 -42.23 -8.76
C GLU A 145 18.42 -43.59 -8.11
N GLN A 146 19.09 -43.89 -6.97
CA GLN A 146 18.99 -45.16 -6.27
C GLN A 146 18.31 -45.08 -4.90
N THR A 147 17.80 -43.92 -4.54
CA THR A 147 17.07 -43.73 -3.27
C THR A 147 15.60 -43.49 -3.53
N ASP A 148 14.73 -44.05 -2.68
CA ASP A 148 13.26 -43.82 -2.75
C ASP A 148 12.85 -42.46 -2.18
N GLY A 149 13.79 -41.55 -1.88
CA GLY A 149 13.53 -40.23 -1.32
C GLY A 149 14.81 -39.40 -1.19
N THR A 150 14.68 -38.21 -0.62
CA THR A 150 15.76 -37.26 -0.37
C THR A 150 16.15 -37.22 1.11
N SER A 151 17.42 -37.00 1.42
CA SER A 151 17.86 -36.70 2.79
C SER A 151 17.30 -35.33 3.19
N ARG A 152 16.64 -35.25 4.35
CA ARG A 152 15.96 -34.05 4.82
C ARG A 152 16.02 -33.90 6.33
N LEU A 153 16.11 -32.67 6.80
CA LEU A 153 15.98 -32.31 8.20
C LEU A 153 14.63 -31.63 8.42
N GLU A 154 13.76 -32.26 9.21
CA GLU A 154 12.48 -31.72 9.58
C GLU A 154 12.56 -30.99 10.92
N LEU A 155 12.38 -29.71 10.92
CA LEU A 155 12.41 -28.87 12.12
C LEU A 155 11.02 -28.65 12.67
N LYS A 156 10.85 -28.80 13.96
CA LYS A 156 9.68 -28.30 14.70
C LYS A 156 10.03 -26.89 15.16
N ALA A 157 9.51 -25.91 14.49
CA ALA A 157 9.85 -24.52 14.75
C ALA A 157 8.60 -23.63 14.74
N ASN A 158 8.64 -22.52 15.45
CA ASN A 158 7.73 -21.43 15.16
C ASN A 158 8.30 -20.63 13.97
N ALA A 159 8.37 -21.30 12.84
CA ALA A 159 9.06 -20.80 11.65
C ALA A 159 8.42 -19.59 11.02
N LEU A 160 7.27 -19.18 11.52
CA LEU A 160 6.55 -18.15 10.84
C LEU A 160 6.84 -16.82 11.45
N ALA A 161 7.52 -16.22 10.69
CA ALA A 161 8.06 -14.92 10.62
C ALA A 161 7.04 -13.81 10.86
N GLU A 162 7.56 -12.68 11.10
CA GLU A 162 6.81 -11.44 11.19
C GLU A 162 5.95 -11.25 9.93
N SER A 163 4.66 -11.08 10.15
CA SER A 163 3.76 -10.63 9.10
C SER A 163 3.14 -9.30 9.52
N SER A 164 2.87 -8.43 8.57
CA SER A 164 2.10 -7.23 8.81
C SER A 164 1.12 -6.99 7.69
N VAL A 165 -0.05 -6.49 8.07
CA VAL A 165 -1.07 -6.01 7.14
C VAL A 165 -1.39 -4.58 7.53
N LYS A 166 -1.35 -3.67 6.56
CA LYS A 166 -1.69 -2.26 6.77
C LYS A 166 -2.75 -1.83 5.78
N ALA A 167 -3.68 -1.02 6.26
CA ALA A 167 -4.73 -0.43 5.44
C ALA A 167 -4.49 1.07 5.25
N HIS A 168 -4.60 1.55 4.01
CA HIS A 168 -4.33 2.94 3.62
C HIS A 168 -5.45 3.53 2.79
N ALA A 169 -5.64 4.83 2.89
CA ALA A 169 -6.56 5.57 2.05
C ALA A 169 -6.08 5.61 0.57
N PRO A 170 -6.99 5.71 -0.41
CA PRO A 170 -6.62 5.85 -1.81
C PRO A 170 -5.72 7.06 -2.06
N GLY A 171 -4.69 6.87 -2.87
CA GLY A 171 -3.78 7.95 -3.26
C GLY A 171 -2.73 8.35 -2.21
N THR A 172 -2.73 7.71 -1.03
CA THR A 172 -1.67 7.91 -0.03
C THR A 172 -0.47 7.01 -0.35
N PRO A 173 0.77 7.49 -0.09
CA PRO A 173 1.95 6.64 -0.15
C PRO A 173 1.85 5.47 0.84
N TRP A 174 2.40 4.32 0.46
CA TRP A 174 2.40 3.11 1.30
C TRP A 174 3.15 3.23 2.63
N ASN A 175 3.92 4.28 2.81
CA ASN A 175 4.64 4.63 4.03
C ASN A 175 3.89 5.65 4.91
N ASP A 176 2.73 6.12 4.47
CA ASP A 176 1.87 6.99 5.28
C ASP A 176 1.26 6.22 6.47
N PRO A 177 0.79 6.95 7.48
CA PRO A 177 0.13 6.33 8.61
C PRO A 177 -1.03 5.43 8.18
N GLU A 178 -1.14 4.29 8.82
CA GLU A 178 -2.25 3.38 8.66
C GLU A 178 -3.56 4.05 9.02
N LYS A 179 -4.60 3.82 8.21
CA LYS A 179 -5.96 4.27 8.48
C LYS A 179 -6.80 3.07 8.89
N LEU A 180 -7.28 3.06 10.13
CA LEU A 180 -8.07 1.96 10.69
C LEU A 180 -9.57 2.22 10.65
N GLU A 181 -10.00 3.48 10.60
CA GLU A 181 -11.42 3.87 10.63
C GLU A 181 -11.92 4.31 9.26
N TRP A 182 -13.05 3.76 8.83
CA TRP A 182 -13.64 3.98 7.52
C TRP A 182 -15.12 4.31 7.62
N ALA A 183 -15.63 5.06 6.65
CA ALA A 183 -17.02 5.46 6.62
C ALA A 183 -17.83 4.60 5.63
N PRO A 184 -18.95 3.97 6.06
CA PRO A 184 -19.75 3.07 5.21
C PRO A 184 -20.31 3.68 3.93
N ASN A 185 -20.65 4.97 3.97
CA ASN A 185 -21.33 5.67 2.89
C ASN A 185 -20.49 6.78 2.26
N HIS A 186 -19.19 6.58 2.16
CA HIS A 186 -18.34 7.48 1.40
C HIS A 186 -18.74 7.53 -0.08
N ARG A 187 -18.31 8.56 -0.80
CA ARG A 187 -18.48 8.63 -2.26
C ARG A 187 -17.79 7.45 -2.93
N SER A 188 -18.26 7.06 -4.09
CA SER A 188 -17.77 5.88 -4.83
C SER A 188 -16.26 5.90 -5.09
N ASP A 189 -15.67 7.07 -5.31
CA ASP A 189 -14.23 7.28 -5.51
C ASP A 189 -13.40 7.15 -4.22
N SER A 190 -14.05 7.27 -3.06
CA SER A 190 -13.42 7.18 -1.74
C SER A 190 -13.70 5.85 -1.01
N ARG A 191 -14.47 4.94 -1.61
CA ARG A 191 -14.79 3.62 -1.06
C ARG A 191 -13.76 2.56 -1.43
N THR A 192 -12.51 2.92 -1.39
CA THR A 192 -11.41 2.03 -1.75
C THR A 192 -10.38 2.00 -0.63
N ILE A 193 -10.00 0.79 -0.24
CA ILE A 193 -8.96 0.55 0.77
C ILE A 193 -7.79 -0.11 0.07
N HIS A 194 -6.59 0.40 0.31
CA HIS A 194 -5.35 -0.19 -0.15
C HIS A 194 -4.71 -0.97 0.99
N PHE A 195 -4.62 -2.28 0.84
CA PHE A 195 -3.92 -3.15 1.78
C PHE A 195 -2.49 -3.38 1.30
N SER A 196 -1.54 -3.25 2.20
CA SER A 196 -0.17 -3.73 2.01
C SER A 196 0.10 -4.88 2.96
N VAL A 197 0.65 -5.96 2.43
CA VAL A 197 0.98 -7.19 3.17
C VAL A 197 2.49 -7.35 3.10
N ASP A 198 3.14 -7.54 4.25
CA ASP A 198 4.56 -7.88 4.37
C ASP A 198 4.66 -9.22 5.10
N VAL A 199 5.27 -10.19 4.44
CA VAL A 199 5.46 -11.54 4.97
C VAL A 199 6.94 -11.88 4.94
N ARG A 200 7.46 -12.37 6.06
CA ARG A 200 8.85 -12.79 6.18
C ARG A 200 8.89 -14.19 6.76
N ASP A 201 9.59 -15.07 6.12
CA ASP A 201 9.89 -16.39 6.61
C ASP A 201 11.36 -16.48 7.06
N ALA A 202 11.65 -17.26 8.12
CA ALA A 202 12.99 -17.39 8.65
C ALA A 202 13.96 -18.00 7.64
N PHE A 203 13.49 -18.90 6.79
CA PHE A 203 14.27 -19.56 5.74
C PHE A 203 14.22 -18.82 4.41
N GLY A 204 13.39 -17.78 4.30
CA GLY A 204 13.28 -16.96 3.12
C GLY A 204 12.09 -17.32 2.23
N ARG A 205 12.00 -16.58 1.12
CA ARG A 205 10.86 -16.66 0.18
C ARG A 205 10.59 -18.07 -0.35
N GLU A 206 11.64 -18.83 -0.59
CA GLU A 206 11.50 -20.15 -1.24
C GLU A 206 10.73 -21.15 -0.39
N ASP A 207 10.55 -20.86 0.90
CA ASP A 207 9.73 -21.68 1.79
C ASP A 207 8.24 -21.29 1.77
N ILE A 208 7.89 -20.13 1.22
CA ILE A 208 6.50 -19.67 1.13
C ILE A 208 5.88 -20.17 -0.18
N GLN A 209 4.84 -21.01 -0.07
CA GLN A 209 4.07 -21.51 -1.21
C GLN A 209 2.94 -20.55 -1.62
N SER A 210 2.17 -20.06 -0.65
CA SER A 210 1.07 -19.13 -0.90
C SER A 210 0.79 -18.22 0.28
N VAL A 211 0.25 -17.04 -0.02
CA VAL A 211 -0.20 -16.05 0.96
C VAL A 211 -1.62 -15.65 0.60
N SER A 212 -2.55 -15.66 1.56
CA SER A 212 -3.89 -15.12 1.35
C SER A 212 -4.31 -14.18 2.48
N LEU A 213 -5.01 -13.10 2.12
CA LEU A 213 -5.58 -12.13 3.05
C LEU A 213 -7.09 -12.31 3.10
N VAL A 214 -7.61 -12.63 4.27
CA VAL A 214 -9.03 -12.85 4.52
C VAL A 214 -9.58 -11.76 5.41
N MET A 215 -10.71 -11.18 5.05
CA MET A 215 -11.48 -10.27 5.90
C MET A 215 -12.83 -10.88 6.21
N GLU A 216 -13.20 -10.89 7.47
CA GLU A 216 -14.47 -11.41 7.96
C GLU A 216 -15.43 -10.28 8.35
N THR A 217 -16.74 -10.58 8.36
CA THR A 217 -17.74 -9.67 8.92
C THR A 217 -17.55 -9.51 10.44
N PRO A 218 -18.08 -8.45 11.06
CA PRO A 218 -17.96 -8.21 12.51
C PRO A 218 -18.41 -9.39 13.39
N THR A 219 -19.30 -10.25 12.88
CA THR A 219 -19.76 -11.44 13.60
C THR A 219 -18.91 -12.68 13.34
N GLY A 220 -17.93 -12.61 12.43
CA GLY A 220 -17.16 -13.77 11.96
C GLY A 220 -17.98 -14.81 11.17
N ALA A 221 -19.24 -14.49 10.84
CA ALA A 221 -20.13 -15.47 10.22
C ALA A 221 -19.93 -15.63 8.71
N ASN A 222 -19.38 -14.62 8.06
CA ASN A 222 -19.16 -14.59 6.61
C ASN A 222 -17.82 -13.95 6.25
N THR A 223 -17.22 -14.46 5.20
CA THR A 223 -16.06 -13.84 4.57
C THR A 223 -16.52 -12.67 3.69
N VAL A 224 -15.88 -11.52 3.84
CA VAL A 224 -16.11 -10.34 3.01
C VAL A 224 -15.29 -10.44 1.73
N PHE A 225 -14.00 -10.77 1.87
CA PHE A 225 -13.15 -11.15 0.75
C PHE A 225 -12.11 -12.19 1.22
N ASP A 226 -11.63 -12.95 0.26
CA ASP A 226 -10.49 -13.87 0.37
C ASP A 226 -9.60 -13.60 -0.85
N LYS A 227 -8.46 -12.95 -0.61
CA LYS A 227 -7.52 -12.58 -1.66
C LYS A 227 -6.30 -13.47 -1.59
N ASP A 228 -6.21 -14.42 -2.50
CA ASP A 228 -4.96 -15.12 -2.77
C ASP A 228 -4.00 -14.21 -3.55
N PHE A 229 -2.77 -14.12 -3.05
CA PHE A 229 -1.69 -13.42 -3.75
C PHE A 229 -0.96 -14.43 -4.65
N GLU A 230 -0.99 -14.18 -5.94
CA GLU A 230 -0.25 -14.93 -6.93
C GLU A 230 1.23 -14.47 -6.96
N ASP A 231 2.11 -15.22 -7.59
CA ASP A 231 3.55 -14.91 -7.68
C ASP A 231 3.83 -13.51 -8.25
N ASP A 232 2.97 -13.01 -9.15
CA ASP A 232 3.09 -11.68 -9.75
C ASP A 232 2.63 -10.56 -8.81
N ASP A 233 1.78 -10.85 -7.83
CA ASP A 233 1.27 -9.91 -6.83
C ASP A 233 2.30 -9.68 -5.71
N LEU A 234 3.16 -10.67 -5.46
CA LEU A 234 4.17 -10.65 -4.41
C LEU A 234 5.52 -10.23 -4.96
N LYS A 235 6.09 -9.18 -4.41
CA LYS A 235 7.41 -8.68 -4.78
C LYS A 235 8.42 -8.95 -3.67
N LEU A 236 9.64 -9.32 -4.06
CA LEU A 236 10.75 -9.37 -3.12
C LEU A 236 11.08 -7.97 -2.62
N ASP A 237 11.07 -7.80 -1.31
CA ASP A 237 11.59 -6.62 -0.64
C ASP A 237 12.60 -7.06 0.44
N ASN A 238 13.87 -6.77 0.18
CA ASN A 238 15.05 -7.01 1.03
C ASN A 238 15.18 -8.40 1.65
N ASN A 239 14.17 -9.04 2.18
CA ASN A 239 14.21 -10.37 2.82
C ASN A 239 12.80 -10.94 3.05
N GLY A 240 11.78 -10.40 2.38
CA GLY A 240 10.41 -10.84 2.53
C GLY A 240 9.63 -10.74 1.23
N LEU A 241 8.35 -10.99 1.32
CA LEU A 241 7.38 -10.82 0.25
C LEU A 241 6.45 -9.68 0.61
N VAL A 242 6.33 -8.69 -0.27
CA VAL A 242 5.38 -7.59 -0.14
C VAL A 242 4.32 -7.71 -1.21
N GLY A 243 3.07 -7.76 -0.78
CA GLY A 243 1.91 -7.78 -1.66
C GLY A 243 1.06 -6.53 -1.46
N ASN A 244 0.43 -6.08 -2.54
CA ASN A 244 -0.51 -4.96 -2.51
C ASN A 244 -1.85 -5.40 -3.04
N PHE A 245 -2.92 -5.05 -2.34
CA PHE A 245 -4.29 -5.37 -2.73
C PHE A 245 -5.17 -4.14 -2.58
N THR A 246 -6.02 -3.89 -3.57
CA THR A 246 -6.99 -2.80 -3.55
C THR A 246 -8.38 -3.39 -3.49
N TRP A 247 -9.13 -3.04 -2.44
CA TRP A 247 -10.51 -3.45 -2.26
C TRP A 247 -11.44 -2.25 -2.28
N THR A 248 -12.49 -2.34 -3.09
CA THR A 248 -13.57 -1.34 -3.13
C THR A 248 -14.81 -1.96 -2.48
N TYR A 249 -15.28 -1.35 -1.40
CA TYR A 249 -16.45 -1.84 -0.68
C TYR A 249 -17.75 -1.26 -1.19
N ASP A 250 -18.83 -1.99 -0.98
CA ASP A 250 -20.17 -1.59 -1.37
C ASP A 250 -20.70 -0.45 -0.47
N GLU A 251 -21.57 0.38 -1.04
CA GLU A 251 -22.28 1.41 -0.28
C GLU A 251 -23.20 0.76 0.76
N GLY A 252 -23.17 1.30 1.98
CA GLY A 252 -23.99 0.80 3.07
C GLY A 252 -23.46 -0.48 3.71
N ILE A 253 -22.14 -0.74 3.60
CA ILE A 253 -21.52 -1.77 4.44
C ILE A 253 -21.83 -1.47 5.91
N ALA A 254 -22.17 -2.51 6.70
CA ALA A 254 -22.53 -2.31 8.10
C ALA A 254 -21.37 -1.75 8.92
N ALA A 255 -21.65 -0.89 9.88
CA ALA A 255 -20.66 -0.46 10.85
C ALA A 255 -20.20 -1.64 11.74
N GLY A 256 -18.98 -1.54 12.24
CA GLY A 256 -18.39 -2.55 13.12
C GLY A 256 -16.95 -2.87 12.79
N HIS A 257 -16.34 -3.70 13.62
CA HIS A 257 -14.98 -4.17 13.46
C HIS A 257 -14.90 -5.36 12.52
N TYR A 258 -14.10 -5.25 11.46
CA TYR A 258 -13.88 -6.27 10.44
C TYR A 258 -12.48 -6.86 10.64
N PRO A 259 -12.36 -8.04 11.25
CA PRO A 259 -11.08 -8.69 11.49
C PRO A 259 -10.40 -9.09 10.18
N LEU A 260 -9.08 -8.94 10.18
CA LEU A 260 -8.20 -9.35 9.09
C LEU A 260 -7.35 -10.53 9.53
N LYS A 261 -7.24 -11.53 8.67
CA LYS A 261 -6.43 -12.72 8.86
C LYS A 261 -5.52 -12.92 7.68
N LEU A 262 -4.25 -13.16 7.96
CA LEU A 262 -3.28 -13.52 6.94
C LEU A 262 -2.95 -15.00 7.08
N GLN A 263 -3.20 -15.77 6.02
CA GLN A 263 -2.88 -17.18 5.95
C GLN A 263 -1.64 -17.34 5.08
N ILE A 264 -0.66 -18.04 5.62
CA ILE A 264 0.60 -18.34 4.93
C ILE A 264 0.75 -19.84 4.88
N ARG A 265 1.06 -20.37 3.71
CA ARG A 265 1.32 -21.78 3.51
C ARG A 265 2.74 -21.96 3.01
N ASP A 266 3.47 -22.88 3.65
CA ASP A 266 4.81 -23.28 3.24
C ASP A 266 4.79 -24.33 2.10
N VAL A 267 5.96 -24.61 1.55
CA VAL A 267 6.13 -25.60 0.46
C VAL A 267 5.85 -27.04 0.91
N GLN A 268 5.89 -27.33 2.20
CA GLN A 268 5.53 -28.62 2.79
C GLN A 268 4.02 -28.76 2.98
N GLY A 269 3.26 -27.64 2.85
CA GLY A 269 1.81 -27.64 2.98
C GLY A 269 1.30 -27.30 4.37
N HIS A 270 2.17 -26.89 5.31
CA HIS A 270 1.74 -26.38 6.59
C HIS A 270 1.15 -24.98 6.40
N THR A 271 0.04 -24.72 7.08
CA THR A 271 -0.63 -23.41 7.02
C THR A 271 -0.62 -22.79 8.39
N VAL A 272 -0.28 -21.51 8.45
CA VAL A 272 -0.38 -20.68 9.65
C VAL A 272 -1.25 -19.49 9.38
N GLU A 273 -2.04 -19.14 10.37
CA GLU A 273 -2.95 -18.01 10.33
C GLU A 273 -2.52 -16.97 11.37
N PHE A 274 -2.41 -15.72 10.95
CA PHE A 274 -2.10 -14.58 11.81
C PHE A 274 -3.29 -13.64 11.85
N ASP A 275 -3.74 -13.34 13.07
CA ASP A 275 -4.71 -12.29 13.29
C ASP A 275 -3.99 -10.93 13.21
N HIS A 276 -4.52 -10.03 12.42
CA HIS A 276 -4.07 -8.65 12.30
C HIS A 276 -5.11 -7.67 12.82
N PRO A 277 -4.70 -6.45 13.21
CA PRO A 277 -5.64 -5.39 13.47
C PRO A 277 -6.58 -5.28 12.28
N GLY A 278 -7.87 -5.42 12.54
CA GLY A 278 -8.89 -5.26 11.52
C GLY A 278 -9.10 -3.80 11.15
N ILE A 279 -10.13 -3.54 10.39
CA ILE A 279 -10.60 -2.19 10.08
C ILE A 279 -11.96 -1.96 10.69
N ASP A 280 -12.24 -0.72 11.08
CA ASP A 280 -13.50 -0.33 11.66
C ASP A 280 -14.31 0.49 10.67
N PHE A 281 -15.55 0.08 10.41
CA PHE A 281 -16.52 0.95 9.77
C PHE A 281 -17.33 1.64 10.87
N VAL A 282 -17.24 2.97 10.88
CA VAL A 282 -17.82 3.77 11.97
C VAL A 282 -19.29 4.06 11.75
N GLU A 283 -20.06 4.07 12.83
CA GLU A 283 -21.51 4.39 12.81
C GLU A 283 -21.75 5.83 12.38
N TYR A 284 -20.93 6.75 12.85
CA TYR A 284 -21.04 8.18 12.58
C TYR A 284 -19.79 8.70 11.90
N ALA A 285 -19.97 9.33 10.76
CA ALA A 285 -18.89 10.00 10.04
C ALA A 285 -19.46 11.17 9.24
N LEU A 286 -18.66 12.19 9.07
CA LEU A 286 -19.00 13.41 8.35
C LEU A 286 -17.99 13.65 7.24
N SER A 287 -18.44 14.20 6.12
CA SER A 287 -17.58 14.72 5.06
C SER A 287 -17.98 16.18 4.82
N LEU A 288 -16.99 17.06 4.79
CA LEU A 288 -17.14 18.47 4.45
C LEU A 288 -16.29 18.78 3.22
N THR A 289 -16.94 19.19 2.15
CA THR A 289 -16.28 19.48 0.87
C THR A 289 -16.85 20.74 0.23
N LEU A 290 -16.19 21.23 -0.80
CA LEU A 290 -16.73 22.26 -1.67
C LEU A 290 -17.43 21.61 -2.87
N PRO A 291 -18.46 22.27 -3.43
CA PRO A 291 -19.07 21.84 -4.69
C PRO A 291 -18.04 21.76 -5.81
N VAL A 292 -18.29 20.88 -6.79
CA VAL A 292 -17.42 20.70 -7.96
C VAL A 292 -17.28 22.03 -8.70
N GLY A 293 -16.02 22.41 -8.97
CA GLY A 293 -15.67 23.68 -9.64
C GLY A 293 -15.32 24.83 -8.69
N ASN A 294 -15.55 24.68 -7.38
CA ASN A 294 -15.08 25.65 -6.40
C ASN A 294 -13.63 25.35 -6.01
N THR A 295 -12.76 26.34 -6.15
CA THR A 295 -11.31 26.21 -5.92
C THR A 295 -10.89 26.37 -4.45
N GLY A 296 -11.85 26.72 -3.57
CA GLY A 296 -11.53 27.03 -2.16
C GLY A 296 -11.02 28.47 -1.97
N ASN A 297 -11.13 29.32 -2.98
CA ASN A 297 -10.83 30.73 -2.87
C ASN A 297 -12.13 31.52 -2.64
N LEU A 298 -12.17 32.31 -1.58
CA LEU A 298 -13.24 33.25 -1.30
C LEU A 298 -12.77 34.66 -1.65
N MET A 299 -13.33 35.23 -2.71
CA MET A 299 -13.06 36.61 -3.06
C MET A 299 -13.85 37.54 -2.15
N ILE A 300 -13.20 38.58 -1.65
CA ILE A 300 -13.84 39.65 -0.84
C ILE A 300 -13.48 41.00 -1.45
N ALA A 301 -14.40 41.96 -1.32
CA ALA A 301 -14.18 43.33 -1.76
C ALA A 301 -14.81 44.32 -0.78
N PRO A 302 -14.28 45.54 -0.62
CA PRO A 302 -14.80 46.53 0.31
C PRO A 302 -16.30 46.84 0.14
N GLY A 303 -17.07 46.77 1.24
CA GLY A 303 -18.51 47.06 1.25
C GLY A 303 -19.37 46.02 0.51
N LYS A 304 -18.84 44.81 0.33
CA LYS A 304 -19.54 43.75 -0.41
C LYS A 304 -19.87 42.55 0.48
N SER A 305 -20.84 41.78 0.02
CA SER A 305 -21.21 40.51 0.63
C SER A 305 -20.67 39.36 -0.24
N SER A 306 -19.93 38.44 0.36
CA SER A 306 -19.37 37.26 -0.29
C SER A 306 -20.02 36.02 0.29
N SER A 307 -20.33 35.05 -0.56
CA SER A 307 -20.96 33.81 -0.14
C SER A 307 -20.21 32.60 -0.68
N VAL A 308 -20.11 31.54 0.12
CA VAL A 308 -19.57 30.27 -0.28
C VAL A 308 -20.49 29.12 0.12
N GLU A 309 -20.77 28.24 -0.83
CA GLU A 309 -21.54 27.02 -0.62
C GLU A 309 -20.59 25.87 -0.27
N PHE A 310 -20.96 25.09 0.74
CA PHE A 310 -20.31 23.85 1.10
C PHE A 310 -21.20 22.67 0.78
N MET A 311 -20.65 21.48 0.87
CA MET A 311 -21.41 20.25 0.88
C MET A 311 -20.99 19.44 2.12
N ILE A 312 -21.95 19.22 3.01
CA ILE A 312 -21.81 18.29 4.15
C ILE A 312 -22.57 17.01 3.82
N GLN A 313 -21.98 15.87 4.15
CA GLN A 313 -22.59 14.57 3.96
C GLN A 313 -22.37 13.70 5.18
N HIS A 314 -23.42 13.06 5.68
CA HIS A 314 -23.28 11.97 6.63
C HIS A 314 -22.78 10.75 5.88
N THR A 315 -21.55 10.32 6.18
CA THR A 315 -20.90 9.18 5.52
C THR A 315 -20.88 7.92 6.39
N GLY A 316 -21.43 7.99 7.61
CA GLY A 316 -21.57 6.86 8.52
C GLY A 316 -22.68 5.88 8.13
N GLU A 317 -23.18 5.10 9.07
CA GLU A 317 -24.16 4.04 8.84
C GLU A 317 -25.53 4.59 8.43
N ALA A 318 -26.21 3.86 7.54
CA ALA A 318 -27.56 4.19 7.11
C ALA A 318 -28.58 4.08 8.26
N GLY A 319 -29.47 5.05 8.34
CA GLY A 319 -30.55 5.06 9.33
C GLY A 319 -30.22 5.64 10.69
N LEU A 320 -28.98 6.09 10.90
CA LEU A 320 -28.57 6.83 12.10
C LEU A 320 -28.57 8.34 11.81
N PRO A 321 -29.51 9.15 12.35
CA PRO A 321 -29.55 10.58 12.10
C PRO A 321 -28.48 11.32 12.91
N ILE A 322 -27.95 12.43 12.35
CA ILE A 322 -27.07 13.36 13.03
C ILE A 322 -27.53 14.80 12.84
N ASN A 323 -27.23 15.67 13.79
CA ASN A 323 -27.38 17.11 13.66
C ASN A 323 -26.01 17.72 13.38
N VAL A 324 -25.89 18.54 12.34
CA VAL A 324 -24.62 19.17 11.96
C VAL A 324 -24.70 20.68 12.16
N GLU A 325 -23.81 21.22 12.96
CA GLU A 325 -23.60 22.64 13.18
C GLU A 325 -22.37 23.10 12.38
N MET A 326 -22.54 24.22 11.67
CA MET A 326 -21.43 24.86 10.94
C MET A 326 -20.95 26.07 11.74
N THR A 327 -19.62 26.19 11.91
CA THR A 327 -19.00 27.30 12.66
C THR A 327 -17.78 27.82 11.90
N LEU A 328 -17.59 29.12 11.94
CA LEU A 328 -16.34 29.77 11.53
C LEU A 328 -15.39 29.80 12.71
N VAL A 329 -14.29 29.04 12.59
CA VAL A 329 -13.28 28.94 13.67
C VAL A 329 -12.36 30.15 13.68
N THR A 330 -11.99 30.64 12.48
CA THR A 330 -11.16 31.84 12.35
C THR A 330 -11.93 33.07 12.80
N PRO A 331 -11.44 33.83 13.79
CA PRO A 331 -12.13 35.05 14.23
C PRO A 331 -12.09 36.12 13.14
N LEU A 332 -13.25 36.70 12.85
CA LEU A 332 -13.35 37.85 11.96
C LEU A 332 -12.85 39.13 12.65
N PRO A 333 -12.29 40.09 11.87
CA PRO A 333 -11.98 41.41 12.40
C PRO A 333 -13.24 42.09 12.99
N SER A 334 -13.08 42.84 14.07
CA SER A 334 -14.21 43.48 14.78
C SER A 334 -14.96 44.55 13.97
N SER A 335 -14.43 44.92 12.81
CA SER A 335 -15.07 45.85 11.85
C SER A 335 -15.99 45.13 10.87
N TRP A 336 -15.95 43.80 10.82
CA TRP A 336 -16.83 43.02 9.95
C TRP A 336 -18.15 42.73 10.66
N ALA A 337 -19.21 42.46 9.90
CA ALA A 337 -20.41 41.85 10.46
C ALA A 337 -20.12 40.43 10.94
N ASP A 338 -20.95 39.94 11.86
CA ASP A 338 -20.89 38.52 12.24
C ASP A 338 -21.20 37.66 11.02
N GLU A 339 -20.59 36.44 10.99
CA GLU A 339 -20.87 35.48 9.94
C GLU A 339 -22.36 35.09 9.92
N GLU A 340 -22.92 34.92 8.73
CA GLU A 340 -24.29 34.50 8.54
C GLU A 340 -24.33 33.12 7.84
N TRP A 341 -24.97 32.15 8.49
CA TRP A 341 -25.29 30.85 7.92
C TRP A 341 -26.76 30.80 7.48
N ASP A 342 -27.02 30.20 6.32
CA ASP A 342 -28.39 30.04 5.80
C ASP A 342 -29.32 29.26 6.76
N LYS A 343 -28.74 28.40 7.60
CA LYS A 343 -29.43 27.68 8.68
C LYS A 343 -28.61 27.70 9.99
N PRO A 344 -28.74 28.77 10.78
CA PRO A 344 -27.97 28.90 12.02
C PRO A 344 -28.35 27.86 13.09
N ALA A 345 -29.51 27.22 12.99
CA ALA A 345 -29.92 26.12 13.87
C ALA A 345 -29.29 24.75 13.50
N GLY A 346 -28.50 24.71 12.43
CA GLY A 346 -27.87 23.48 11.93
C GLY A 346 -28.71 22.69 10.94
N TYR A 347 -28.19 21.51 10.56
CA TYR A 347 -28.71 20.64 9.52
C TYR A 347 -28.94 19.24 10.08
N GLU A 348 -30.16 18.75 10.01
CA GLU A 348 -30.48 17.37 10.33
C GLU A 348 -30.21 16.51 9.09
N LEU A 349 -29.31 15.51 9.22
CA LEU A 349 -29.01 14.50 8.22
C LEU A 349 -29.55 13.16 8.69
N SER A 350 -30.53 12.60 7.98
CA SER A 350 -31.36 11.48 8.42
C SER A 350 -30.68 10.11 8.41
N GLY A 351 -29.41 10.03 8.01
CA GLY A 351 -28.66 8.77 7.96
C GLY A 351 -27.58 8.80 6.90
N GLY A 352 -26.82 7.70 6.82
CA GLY A 352 -25.73 7.56 5.86
C GLY A 352 -26.16 7.85 4.43
N GLY A 353 -25.36 8.61 3.72
CA GLY A 353 -25.66 9.12 2.37
C GLY A 353 -26.45 10.43 2.33
N ALA A 354 -27.13 10.86 3.42
CA ALA A 354 -27.83 12.13 3.47
C ALA A 354 -26.84 13.30 3.39
N PHE A 355 -27.21 14.37 2.68
CA PHE A 355 -26.37 15.56 2.52
C PHE A 355 -27.16 16.84 2.63
N ALA A 356 -26.47 17.95 2.91
CA ALA A 356 -26.98 19.31 2.86
C ALA A 356 -25.95 20.25 2.24
N ARG A 357 -26.38 21.45 1.88
CA ARG A 357 -25.56 22.48 1.25
C ARG A 357 -25.59 23.78 2.06
N PRO A 358 -24.77 23.86 3.13
CA PRO A 358 -24.62 25.07 3.91
C PRO A 358 -24.07 26.23 3.07
N ILE A 359 -24.57 27.44 3.32
CA ILE A 359 -24.03 28.66 2.75
C ILE A 359 -23.56 29.57 3.86
N LEU A 360 -22.28 29.94 3.80
CA LEU A 360 -21.68 31.00 4.62
C LEU A 360 -21.74 32.32 3.84
N THR A 361 -22.24 33.35 4.46
CA THR A 361 -22.23 34.73 3.92
C THR A 361 -21.39 35.60 4.88
N LEU A 362 -20.47 36.37 4.30
CA LEU A 362 -19.63 37.34 5.00
C LEU A 362 -19.86 38.73 4.41
N GLU A 363 -20.09 39.73 5.29
CA GLU A 363 -20.17 41.12 4.90
C GLU A 363 -18.92 41.87 5.30
N THR A 364 -18.23 42.45 4.34
CA THR A 364 -17.04 43.26 4.56
C THR A 364 -17.40 44.72 4.77
N PRO A 365 -16.65 45.46 5.63
CA PRO A 365 -16.84 46.89 5.80
C PRO A 365 -16.45 47.69 4.55
N ASP A 366 -17.00 48.89 4.39
CA ASP A 366 -16.48 49.86 3.44
C ASP A 366 -15.06 50.27 3.81
N GLY A 367 -14.13 50.24 2.86
CA GLY A 367 -12.77 50.74 3.02
C GLY A 367 -11.68 49.64 3.05
N ASP A 368 -10.61 49.90 3.79
CA ASP A 368 -9.42 49.05 3.81
C ASP A 368 -9.68 47.69 4.46
N LEU A 369 -9.35 46.62 3.75
CA LEU A 369 -9.46 45.22 4.18
C LEU A 369 -8.10 44.63 4.62
N SER A 370 -7.07 45.46 4.84
CA SER A 370 -5.72 45.00 5.23
C SER A 370 -5.67 44.14 6.50
N THR A 371 -6.75 44.08 7.28
CA THR A 371 -6.88 43.20 8.45
C THR A 371 -7.65 41.91 8.15
N ALA A 372 -8.06 41.69 6.92
CA ALA A 372 -8.73 40.46 6.53
C ALA A 372 -7.84 39.24 6.80
N PRO A 373 -8.39 38.12 7.28
CA PRO A 373 -7.62 36.90 7.45
C PRO A 373 -7.28 36.33 6.07
N GLU A 374 -6.04 35.86 5.89
CA GLU A 374 -5.62 35.19 4.64
C GLU A 374 -6.33 33.84 4.45
N ARG A 375 -6.81 33.24 5.54
CA ARG A 375 -7.47 31.92 5.53
C ARG A 375 -8.63 31.92 6.51
N LEU A 376 -9.70 31.23 6.12
CA LEU A 376 -10.84 30.96 6.98
C LEU A 376 -10.93 29.46 7.24
N GLU A 377 -10.91 29.10 8.50
CA GLU A 377 -11.14 27.72 8.94
C GLU A 377 -12.60 27.56 9.32
N ILE A 378 -13.27 26.63 8.65
CA ILE A 378 -14.67 26.29 8.86
C ILE A 378 -14.74 24.87 9.42
N ARG A 379 -15.49 24.71 10.53
CA ARG A 379 -15.73 23.41 11.15
C ARG A 379 -17.20 23.03 11.01
N ALA A 380 -17.41 21.80 10.56
CA ALA A 380 -18.69 21.10 10.64
C ALA A 380 -18.61 20.12 11.83
N ARG A 381 -19.55 20.22 12.76
CA ARG A 381 -19.63 19.41 13.97
C ARG A 381 -20.92 18.59 13.94
N ALA A 382 -20.81 17.28 13.95
CA ALA A 382 -21.93 16.37 14.03
C ALA A 382 -22.22 15.96 15.47
N THR A 383 -23.47 16.00 15.87
CA THR A 383 -23.93 15.60 17.20
C THR A 383 -25.09 14.63 17.12
N VAL A 384 -25.20 13.78 18.12
CA VAL A 384 -26.41 12.97 18.44
C VAL A 384 -26.82 13.26 19.86
N ASP A 385 -28.11 13.16 20.15
CA ASP A 385 -28.59 13.30 21.51
C ASP A 385 -28.33 11.99 22.27
N ASP A 386 -27.68 12.10 23.43
CA ASP A 386 -27.51 10.98 24.33
C ASP A 386 -28.85 10.53 24.96
N ALA A 387 -28.81 9.55 25.84
CA ALA A 387 -30.01 9.02 26.52
C ALA A 387 -30.72 10.07 27.39
N ASP A 388 -30.02 11.13 27.79
CA ASP A 388 -30.54 12.24 28.60
C ASP A 388 -30.95 13.46 27.75
N GLY A 389 -30.82 13.37 26.41
CA GLY A 389 -31.12 14.43 25.47
C GLY A 389 -30.04 15.53 25.42
N VAL A 390 -28.81 15.20 25.79
CA VAL A 390 -27.67 16.12 25.71
C VAL A 390 -26.92 15.83 24.40
N PRO A 391 -26.66 16.87 23.57
CA PRO A 391 -25.89 16.67 22.34
C PRO A 391 -24.46 16.22 22.63
N GLU A 392 -24.09 15.04 22.12
CA GLU A 392 -22.74 14.49 22.14
C GLU A 392 -22.09 14.62 20.76
N GLU A 393 -20.85 15.09 20.68
CA GLU A 393 -20.11 15.18 19.43
C GLU A 393 -19.66 13.77 19.02
N VAL A 394 -20.08 13.35 17.82
CA VAL A 394 -19.76 12.02 17.27
C VAL A 394 -18.82 12.07 16.07
N ALA A 395 -18.75 13.21 15.37
CA ALA A 395 -17.82 13.43 14.28
C ALA A 395 -17.62 14.93 14.03
N PHE A 396 -16.49 15.29 13.45
CA PHE A 396 -16.26 16.63 12.93
C PHE A 396 -15.37 16.60 11.70
N GLU A 397 -15.48 17.65 10.89
CA GLU A 397 -14.61 17.91 9.75
C GLU A 397 -14.25 19.38 9.69
N VAL A 398 -13.09 19.67 9.11
CA VAL A 398 -12.57 21.03 8.97
C VAL A 398 -12.15 21.27 7.53
N ILE A 399 -12.53 22.43 6.99
CA ILE A 399 -12.06 22.89 5.68
C ILE A 399 -11.46 24.29 5.82
N VAL A 400 -10.44 24.57 5.01
CA VAL A 400 -9.77 25.86 4.99
C VAL A 400 -9.98 26.51 3.64
N LEU A 401 -10.53 27.73 3.64
CA LEU A 401 -10.62 28.58 2.47
C LEU A 401 -9.47 29.57 2.44
N THR A 402 -8.99 29.88 1.25
CA THR A 402 -8.07 31.01 1.04
C THR A 402 -8.91 32.26 0.76
N VAL A 403 -8.61 33.38 1.41
CA VAL A 403 -9.28 34.64 1.20
C VAL A 403 -8.45 35.50 0.24
N GLU A 404 -9.09 36.00 -0.80
CA GLU A 404 -8.48 36.86 -1.79
C GLU A 404 -9.20 38.21 -1.81
N GLU A 405 -8.50 39.27 -1.44
CA GLU A 405 -9.02 40.64 -1.54
C GLU A 405 -8.91 41.11 -3.01
N VAL A 406 -10.02 41.57 -3.55
CA VAL A 406 -10.07 42.09 -4.90
C VAL A 406 -10.74 43.47 -4.91
N ASP A 407 -10.41 44.29 -5.89
CA ASP A 407 -11.11 45.54 -6.12
C ASP A 407 -12.56 45.27 -6.57
N VAL A 408 -13.48 46.17 -6.22
CA VAL A 408 -14.89 46.08 -6.69
C VAL A 408 -14.93 46.06 -8.22
N PHE A 409 -14.13 46.92 -8.84
CA PHE A 409 -13.90 46.94 -10.28
C PHE A 409 -12.40 46.95 -10.53
N ALA A 410 -11.91 46.00 -11.27
CA ALA A 410 -10.50 45.85 -11.57
C ALA A 410 -10.25 45.81 -13.09
N PRO A 411 -9.06 46.21 -13.57
CA PRO A 411 -8.70 46.05 -14.96
C PRO A 411 -8.83 44.58 -15.40
N PRO A 412 -9.40 44.30 -16.59
CA PRO A 412 -9.57 42.93 -17.04
C PRO A 412 -8.20 42.26 -17.31
N ARG A 413 -8.14 40.98 -17.09
CA ARG A 413 -7.08 40.15 -17.65
C ARG A 413 -7.45 39.79 -19.08
N ILE A 414 -6.50 39.91 -20.00
CA ILE A 414 -6.69 39.62 -21.42
C ILE A 414 -5.66 38.61 -21.86
N SER A 415 -6.11 37.56 -22.53
CA SER A 415 -5.25 36.60 -23.23
C SER A 415 -5.66 36.51 -24.69
N ILE A 416 -4.69 36.44 -25.60
CA ILE A 416 -4.90 36.38 -27.05
C ILE A 416 -4.32 35.08 -27.59
N TYR A 417 -5.10 34.38 -28.41
CA TYR A 417 -4.72 33.10 -29.01
C TYR A 417 -4.88 33.12 -30.52
N GLU A 418 -4.07 32.32 -31.22
CA GLU A 418 -4.12 32.12 -32.66
C GLU A 418 -5.10 31.02 -33.08
N ASP A 419 -5.49 30.14 -32.17
CA ASP A 419 -6.36 28.99 -32.43
C ASP A 419 -7.56 28.94 -31.49
N VAL A 420 -8.61 28.26 -31.92
CA VAL A 420 -9.89 28.12 -31.19
C VAL A 420 -9.77 27.21 -29.96
N GLU A 421 -8.80 26.33 -29.93
CA GLU A 421 -8.50 25.44 -28.80
C GLU A 421 -7.70 26.13 -27.71
N HIS A 422 -7.31 27.40 -27.87
CA HIS A 422 -6.52 28.20 -26.94
C HIS A 422 -5.17 27.57 -26.58
N GLN A 423 -4.57 26.83 -27.51
CA GLN A 423 -3.28 26.17 -27.28
C GLN A 423 -2.09 27.03 -27.67
N ARG A 424 -2.28 27.99 -28.60
CA ARG A 424 -1.25 28.87 -29.12
C ARG A 424 -1.48 30.29 -28.64
N GLN A 425 -1.08 30.55 -27.39
CA GLN A 425 -1.18 31.88 -26.79
C GLN A 425 -0.17 32.84 -27.43
N ILE A 426 -0.66 34.00 -27.85
CA ILE A 426 0.14 35.07 -28.48
C ILE A 426 0.52 36.13 -27.46
N ALA A 427 -0.41 36.49 -26.57
CA ALA A 427 -0.22 37.53 -25.56
C ALA A 427 -1.05 37.26 -24.32
N ASP A 428 -0.59 37.77 -23.16
CA ASP A 428 -1.26 37.68 -21.87
C ASP A 428 -0.93 38.94 -21.06
N SER A 429 -1.96 39.62 -20.55
CA SER A 429 -1.79 40.83 -19.73
C SER A 429 -1.03 40.57 -18.40
N ASN A 430 -0.99 39.34 -17.92
CA ASN A 430 -0.20 38.95 -16.74
C ASN A 430 1.29 38.70 -17.06
N ARG A 431 1.68 38.74 -18.34
CA ARG A 431 3.06 38.54 -18.80
C ARG A 431 3.46 39.66 -19.77
N PRO A 432 3.65 40.89 -19.28
CA PRO A 432 3.92 42.03 -20.12
C PRO A 432 5.20 41.84 -20.99
N ASP A 433 6.16 41.05 -20.51
CA ASP A 433 7.39 40.73 -21.26
C ASP A 433 7.14 39.84 -22.49
N ALA A 434 5.98 39.14 -22.55
CA ALA A 434 5.59 38.35 -23.71
C ALA A 434 4.99 39.21 -24.85
N PHE A 435 4.62 40.48 -24.57
CA PHE A 435 4.05 41.40 -25.55
C PHE A 435 5.06 41.92 -26.60
N ASP A 436 6.34 41.75 -26.36
CA ASP A 436 7.39 42.09 -27.35
C ASP A 436 7.56 41.03 -28.45
N ALA A 437 6.86 39.93 -28.38
CA ALA A 437 6.83 38.92 -29.42
C ALA A 437 6.07 39.47 -30.65
N LYS A 438 6.80 40.00 -31.63
CA LYS A 438 6.23 40.27 -32.94
C LYS A 438 5.79 38.97 -33.58
N LEU A 439 4.50 38.67 -33.50
CA LEU A 439 3.92 37.57 -34.23
C LEU A 439 3.69 38.00 -35.67
N SER A 440 4.32 37.33 -36.63
CA SER A 440 4.02 37.47 -38.04
C SER A 440 2.95 36.45 -38.41
N HIS A 441 1.72 36.88 -38.57
CA HIS A 441 0.67 36.06 -39.09
C HIS A 441 0.49 36.30 -40.59
N TYR A 442 0.53 35.22 -41.39
CA TYR A 442 0.34 35.34 -42.82
C TYR A 442 -1.15 35.30 -43.11
N ILE A 443 -1.67 36.42 -43.58
CA ILE A 443 -3.06 36.49 -44.06
C ILE A 443 -3.04 36.25 -45.57
N ASP A 444 -3.69 35.21 -46.03
CA ASP A 444 -3.84 34.96 -47.47
C ASP A 444 -4.75 36.02 -48.07
N TYR A 445 -4.30 36.63 -49.14
CA TYR A 445 -4.99 37.71 -49.82
C TYR A 445 -6.40 37.33 -50.29
N GLU A 446 -6.63 36.05 -50.55
CA GLU A 446 -7.96 35.49 -50.98
C GLU A 446 -8.77 34.88 -49.81
N SER A 447 -8.25 34.92 -48.59
CA SER A 447 -8.92 34.30 -47.44
C SER A 447 -10.08 35.15 -46.94
N SER A 448 -11.11 34.51 -46.42
CA SER A 448 -12.30 35.12 -45.80
C SER A 448 -12.04 35.81 -44.45
N GLY A 449 -10.78 35.91 -44.02
CA GLY A 449 -10.33 36.52 -42.75
C GLY A 449 -9.47 35.54 -41.89
N SER A 450 -8.70 36.11 -41.03
CA SER A 450 -7.90 35.37 -40.00
C SER A 450 -8.46 35.68 -38.63
N PRO A 451 -9.05 34.71 -37.92
CA PRO A 451 -9.53 34.93 -36.58
C PRO A 451 -8.40 34.98 -35.57
N PHE A 452 -8.54 35.82 -34.56
CA PHE A 452 -7.82 35.79 -33.31
C PHE A 452 -8.83 35.57 -32.19
N TYR A 453 -8.50 34.78 -31.21
CA TYR A 453 -9.38 34.51 -30.07
C TYR A 453 -8.87 35.34 -28.89
N VAL A 454 -9.77 36.12 -28.32
CA VAL A 454 -9.44 37.01 -27.20
C VAL A 454 -10.30 36.62 -26.01
N ASP A 455 -9.66 36.11 -24.98
CA ASP A 455 -10.30 35.87 -23.70
C ASP A 455 -10.17 37.11 -22.84
N VAL A 456 -11.32 37.55 -22.31
CA VAL A 456 -11.41 38.68 -21.39
C VAL A 456 -11.95 38.17 -20.08
N PHE A 457 -11.13 38.24 -19.03
CA PHE A 457 -11.50 37.82 -17.70
C PHE A 457 -11.76 39.03 -16.83
N ASN A 458 -12.91 39.05 -16.17
CA ASN A 458 -13.19 40.01 -15.12
C ASN A 458 -12.43 39.62 -13.86
N THR A 459 -11.52 40.46 -13.39
CA THR A 459 -10.76 40.29 -12.17
C THR A 459 -11.28 41.09 -10.99
N GLY A 460 -12.34 41.86 -11.20
CA GLY A 460 -13.06 42.59 -10.15
C GLY A 460 -14.11 41.74 -9.49
N PHE A 461 -14.67 42.24 -8.38
CA PHE A 461 -15.72 41.56 -7.60
C PHE A 461 -17.07 41.58 -8.28
N ASP A 462 -17.48 42.75 -8.78
CA ASP A 462 -18.78 42.93 -9.47
C ASP A 462 -18.65 42.53 -10.94
N SER A 463 -19.77 42.09 -11.51
CA SER A 463 -19.88 41.88 -12.95
C SER A 463 -19.64 43.18 -13.71
N ASP A 464 -18.83 43.14 -14.74
CA ASP A 464 -18.51 44.34 -15.53
C ASP A 464 -18.56 44.07 -17.04
N THR A 465 -18.57 45.15 -17.81
CA THR A 465 -18.48 45.15 -19.27
C THR A 465 -17.23 45.87 -19.71
N PHE A 466 -16.45 45.26 -20.61
CA PHE A 466 -15.18 45.81 -21.05
C PHE A 466 -15.25 46.32 -22.48
N LYS A 467 -14.53 47.42 -22.75
CA LYS A 467 -14.36 47.94 -24.09
C LYS A 467 -13.07 47.40 -24.70
N ILE A 468 -13.21 46.63 -25.76
CA ILE A 468 -12.09 46.07 -26.51
C ILE A 468 -11.87 46.98 -27.73
N LYS A 469 -10.65 47.49 -27.90
CA LYS A 469 -10.29 48.35 -29.03
C LYS A 469 -9.09 47.74 -29.78
N VAL A 470 -9.19 47.73 -31.09
CA VAL A 470 -8.06 47.39 -31.96
C VAL A 470 -7.52 48.70 -32.54
N GLU A 471 -6.24 48.93 -32.36
CA GLU A 471 -5.53 50.15 -32.84
C GLU A 471 -4.56 49.80 -33.97
N ASP A 472 -4.18 50.83 -34.73
CA ASP A 472 -3.19 50.77 -35.81
C ASP A 472 -3.51 49.77 -36.93
N ILE A 473 -4.80 49.64 -37.25
CA ILE A 473 -5.25 48.83 -38.39
C ILE A 473 -5.10 49.65 -39.67
N PRO A 474 -4.53 49.08 -40.74
CA PRO A 474 -4.49 49.75 -42.05
C PRO A 474 -5.92 50.10 -42.57
N ASP A 475 -6.11 51.26 -43.12
CA ASP A 475 -7.44 51.77 -43.62
C ASP A 475 -8.12 50.81 -44.63
N SER A 476 -7.34 49.93 -45.25
CA SER A 476 -7.85 48.98 -46.25
C SER A 476 -8.36 47.67 -45.64
N TRP A 477 -8.15 47.45 -44.33
CA TRP A 477 -8.54 46.22 -43.67
C TRP A 477 -9.89 46.40 -43.02
N GLN A 478 -10.67 45.28 -43.05
CA GLN A 478 -11.94 45.19 -42.34
C GLN A 478 -11.78 44.18 -41.19
N TYR A 479 -12.38 44.49 -40.09
CA TYR A 479 -12.44 43.59 -38.92
C TYR A 479 -13.80 43.64 -38.28
N LYS A 480 -14.13 42.61 -37.52
CA LYS A 480 -15.33 42.55 -36.70
C LYS A 480 -15.04 41.79 -35.43
N PHE A 481 -15.79 42.09 -34.40
CA PHE A 481 -15.75 41.36 -33.15
C PHE A 481 -16.95 40.42 -33.07
N ILE A 482 -16.72 39.19 -32.71
CA ILE A 482 -17.75 38.15 -32.59
C ILE A 482 -17.66 37.56 -31.19
N ASP A 483 -18.79 37.46 -30.50
CA ASP A 483 -18.87 36.64 -29.30
C ASP A 483 -18.77 35.15 -29.69
N ASN A 484 -17.70 34.49 -29.27
CA ASN A 484 -17.43 33.10 -29.65
C ASN A 484 -18.51 32.15 -29.06
N GLY A 485 -19.12 32.50 -27.91
CA GLY A 485 -20.16 31.67 -27.29
C GLY A 485 -21.49 31.68 -28.04
N THR A 486 -21.87 32.82 -28.61
CA THR A 486 -23.14 32.98 -29.31
C THR A 486 -23.01 33.04 -30.83
N GLY A 487 -21.80 33.30 -31.35
CA GLY A 487 -21.55 33.53 -32.77
C GLY A 487 -22.11 34.87 -33.32
N LEU A 488 -22.56 35.73 -32.43
CA LEU A 488 -23.15 37.05 -32.82
C LEU A 488 -22.07 38.15 -32.79
N ASP A 489 -22.25 39.15 -33.65
CA ASP A 489 -21.41 40.35 -33.64
C ASP A 489 -21.63 41.12 -32.32
N LEU A 490 -20.54 41.51 -31.68
CA LEU A 490 -20.58 42.32 -30.46
C LEU A 490 -21.09 43.75 -30.77
N GLU A 491 -21.79 44.33 -29.80
CA GLU A 491 -22.18 45.74 -29.89
C GLU A 491 -20.95 46.65 -30.01
N THR A 492 -20.98 47.60 -30.92
CA THR A 492 -19.85 48.50 -31.18
C THR A 492 -20.17 49.94 -30.76
N GLU A 493 -19.24 50.57 -30.04
CA GLU A 493 -19.29 51.97 -29.66
C GLU A 493 -18.28 52.78 -30.53
N GLY A 494 -18.64 53.04 -31.78
CA GLY A 494 -17.76 53.72 -32.72
C GLY A 494 -16.79 52.80 -33.47
N ALA A 495 -15.93 53.41 -34.32
CA ALA A 495 -15.01 52.67 -35.13
C ALA A 495 -13.92 52.00 -34.26
N GLY A 496 -13.80 50.70 -34.35
CA GLY A 496 -12.72 49.94 -33.73
C GLY A 496 -12.95 49.54 -32.27
N THR A 497 -14.09 49.80 -31.68
CA THR A 497 -14.34 49.47 -30.28
C THR A 497 -15.55 48.56 -30.18
N ALA A 498 -15.42 47.41 -29.54
CA ALA A 498 -16.53 46.55 -29.17
C ALA A 498 -16.76 46.56 -27.64
N ILE A 499 -17.96 46.26 -27.24
CA ILE A 499 -18.36 46.15 -25.84
C ILE A 499 -18.61 44.63 -25.56
N THR A 500 -17.99 44.08 -24.55
CA THR A 500 -18.29 42.71 -24.15
C THR A 500 -19.67 42.59 -23.54
N PRO A 501 -20.32 41.44 -23.57
CA PRO A 501 -21.41 41.14 -22.62
C PRO A 501 -20.92 41.39 -21.18
N SER A 502 -21.88 41.47 -20.24
CA SER A 502 -21.50 41.48 -18.81
C SER A 502 -20.80 40.21 -18.44
N ILE A 503 -19.55 40.33 -17.94
CA ILE A 503 -18.72 39.23 -17.54
C ILE A 503 -18.72 39.16 -16.01
N ALA A 504 -19.14 38.01 -15.46
CA ALA A 504 -19.06 37.75 -14.03
C ALA A 504 -17.61 37.62 -13.56
N SER A 505 -17.40 37.87 -12.29
CA SER A 505 -16.11 37.62 -11.60
C SER A 505 -15.75 36.15 -11.51
#